data_1ab006f2d21cc221efbbc182d0beed17
#
_entry.id   1ab006f2d21cc221efbbc182d0beed17
#
_cell.length_a   1.000
_cell.length_b   1.000
_cell.length_c   1.000
_cell.angle_alpha   90.00
_cell.angle_beta   90.00
_cell.angle_gamma   90.00
#
_symmetry.space_group_name_H-M   'P 1'
#
loop_
_entity.id
_entity.type
_entity.pdbx_description
1 polymer ?
#
loop_
_entity_poly.entity_id
_entity_poly.type
_entity_poly.pdbx_seq_one_letter_code
_entity_poly.pdbx_strand_id
1 'polypeptide(L)'
;MRRSTIRRLPVVLLLLPLLAIFTPTPAQAGIATGPKFLGNVINGGTAPATFTTYWNQVTPENDGKWGVVEATRGTMNWANLDAIYDYAGTNNLPVRFHTLVWGQQQPAWLSALPAADQQAEVTDWIAQAGARYGSRTAFVDVVNEPLHNPPAYAAAIGGTGSTGWDWVIWSFAQARAAFPNAKLQLNEYGIINDPNATGKYVQLANLLKARGLIDSIGIQCHYFNLERASVSTMRTVLDQLATTGLPIYVTELDLTGTDNTQLSKYQDKFPVLWTHPAVAGVTLWGYEYGKTWSNRAELLHADGTERPALQWLKTYVAATG
;
A
#
# COMPACT_ATOMS: atom_id res chain seq x y z
N MET A 1 22.28 -79.05 -32.47
CA MET A 1 21.21 -78.12 -31.95
C MET A 1 21.44 -77.90 -30.45
N ARG A 2 21.98 -76.73 -30.05
CA ARG A 2 22.19 -76.35 -28.63
C ARG A 2 21.08 -75.39 -28.26
N ARG A 3 20.22 -75.75 -27.30
CA ARG A 3 19.20 -74.90 -26.73
C ARG A 3 19.81 -73.99 -25.63
N SER A 4 19.78 -72.69 -25.85
CA SER A 4 20.19 -71.68 -24.88
C SER A 4 19.02 -71.37 -23.92
N THR A 5 19.23 -71.62 -22.63
CA THR A 5 18.28 -71.31 -21.56
C THR A 5 18.56 -69.90 -21.02
N ILE A 6 17.66 -68.94 -21.29
CA ILE A 6 17.73 -67.58 -20.74
C ILE A 6 17.19 -67.64 -19.33
N ARG A 7 18.02 -67.40 -18.33
CA ARG A 7 17.60 -67.16 -16.91
C ARG A 7 17.11 -65.73 -16.76
N ARG A 8 15.85 -65.60 -16.44
CA ARG A 8 15.26 -64.27 -16.02
C ARG A 8 15.58 -64.07 -14.55
N LEU A 9 16.31 -62.97 -14.23
CA LEU A 9 16.48 -62.46 -12.87
C LEU A 9 15.20 -61.70 -12.42
N PRO A 10 14.72 -61.84 -11.17
CA PRO A 10 13.61 -61.06 -10.65
C PRO A 10 14.08 -59.64 -10.34
N VAL A 11 13.35 -58.66 -10.88
CA VAL A 11 13.51 -57.25 -10.51
C VAL A 11 12.77 -57.04 -9.17
N VAL A 12 13.52 -56.83 -8.09
CA VAL A 12 12.99 -56.45 -6.79
C VAL A 12 12.78 -54.92 -6.81
N LEU A 13 11.53 -54.51 -6.90
CA LEU A 13 11.12 -53.10 -6.78
C LEU A 13 11.16 -52.72 -5.30
N LEU A 14 12.19 -51.98 -4.86
CA LEU A 14 12.24 -51.38 -3.53
C LEU A 14 11.29 -50.16 -3.54
N LEU A 15 10.14 -50.30 -2.92
CA LEU A 15 9.25 -49.19 -2.56
C LEU A 15 9.85 -48.46 -1.33
N LEU A 16 10.53 -47.33 -1.57
CA LEU A 16 10.91 -46.40 -0.52
C LEU A 16 9.64 -45.64 -0.04
N PRO A 17 9.35 -45.62 1.26
CA PRO A 17 8.24 -44.78 1.76
C PRO A 17 8.57 -43.32 1.59
N LEU A 18 7.74 -42.58 0.84
CA LEU A 18 7.78 -41.14 0.75
C LEU A 18 7.35 -40.55 2.10
N LEU A 19 8.33 -40.20 2.94
CA LEU A 19 8.04 -39.40 4.14
C LEU A 19 7.56 -38.03 3.67
N ALA A 20 6.26 -37.78 3.79
CA ALA A 20 5.70 -36.44 3.63
C ALA A 20 6.22 -35.57 4.80
N ILE A 21 7.18 -34.71 4.51
CA ILE A 21 7.62 -33.66 5.45
C ILE A 21 6.46 -32.66 5.52
N PHE A 22 5.65 -32.76 6.56
CA PHE A 22 4.70 -31.71 6.93
C PHE A 22 5.54 -30.50 7.40
N THR A 23 5.81 -29.56 6.48
CA THR A 23 6.24 -28.23 6.88
C THR A 23 4.97 -27.53 7.41
N PRO A 24 4.94 -27.09 8.68
CA PRO A 24 3.82 -26.32 9.16
C PRO A 24 3.69 -25.08 8.29
N THR A 25 2.52 -24.86 7.71
CA THR A 25 2.19 -23.61 7.04
C THR A 25 2.37 -22.50 8.07
N PRO A 26 3.15 -21.44 7.79
CA PRO A 26 3.25 -20.31 8.72
C PRO A 26 1.85 -19.84 9.08
N ALA A 27 1.60 -19.56 10.35
CA ALA A 27 0.33 -18.98 10.78
C ALA A 27 0.09 -17.71 9.94
N GLN A 28 -1.09 -17.58 9.36
CA GLN A 28 -1.43 -16.40 8.57
C GLN A 28 -1.39 -15.17 9.49
N ALA A 29 -0.61 -14.15 9.13
CA ALA A 29 -0.52 -12.92 9.88
C ALA A 29 -1.85 -12.15 9.83
N GLY A 30 -2.18 -11.46 10.93
CA GLY A 30 -3.30 -10.53 10.99
C GLY A 30 -4.67 -11.17 11.24
N ILE A 31 -5.65 -10.28 11.42
CA ILE A 31 -7.04 -10.64 11.70
C ILE A 31 -7.88 -10.87 10.43
N ALA A 32 -7.42 -10.42 9.27
CA ALA A 32 -8.06 -10.65 7.98
C ALA A 32 -7.55 -11.96 7.38
N THR A 33 -8.43 -12.92 7.17
CA THR A 33 -8.12 -14.27 6.64
C THR A 33 -8.67 -14.53 5.24
N GLY A 34 -9.49 -13.61 4.73
CA GLY A 34 -10.10 -13.66 3.40
C GLY A 34 -9.21 -13.06 2.29
N PRO A 35 -9.80 -12.76 1.12
CA PRO A 35 -9.07 -12.23 -0.03
C PRO A 35 -8.62 -10.77 0.13
N LYS A 36 -9.22 -10.03 1.08
CA LYS A 36 -8.84 -8.66 1.40
C LYS A 36 -7.82 -8.65 2.53
N PHE A 37 -6.82 -7.78 2.43
CA PHE A 37 -5.91 -7.55 3.55
C PHE A 37 -6.44 -6.45 4.48
N LEU A 38 -6.04 -6.51 5.74
CA LEU A 38 -6.10 -5.41 6.69
C LEU A 38 -4.67 -5.08 7.12
N GLY A 39 -4.15 -3.98 6.61
CA GLY A 39 -2.76 -3.56 6.81
C GLY A 39 -2.60 -2.41 7.79
N ASN A 40 -1.35 -2.08 8.07
CA ASN A 40 -1.00 -0.91 8.88
C ASN A 40 0.38 -0.37 8.48
N VAL A 41 0.76 0.76 9.07
CA VAL A 41 2.05 1.39 8.86
C VAL A 41 3.11 0.93 9.86
N ILE A 42 4.37 0.99 9.41
CA ILE A 42 5.56 0.93 10.26
C ILE A 42 6.36 2.20 10.03
N ASN A 43 6.91 2.80 11.09
CA ASN A 43 7.71 4.00 11.04
C ASN A 43 9.02 3.80 11.82
N GLY A 44 10.12 4.42 11.36
CA GLY A 44 11.43 4.36 12.00
C GLY A 44 12.11 2.99 11.93
N GLY A 45 11.78 2.16 10.95
CA GLY A 45 12.45 0.88 10.68
C GLY A 45 12.16 -0.25 11.67
N THR A 46 11.38 0.00 12.73
CA THR A 46 11.12 -1.01 13.76
C THR A 46 9.64 -1.38 13.81
N ALA A 47 9.33 -2.62 13.48
CA ALA A 47 7.97 -3.14 13.58
C ALA A 47 7.58 -3.37 15.04
N PRO A 48 6.37 -2.96 15.47
CA PRO A 48 5.85 -3.34 16.77
C PRO A 48 5.73 -4.86 16.93
N ALA A 49 6.02 -5.38 18.12
CA ALA A 49 5.96 -6.83 18.38
C ALA A 49 4.57 -7.44 18.11
N THR A 50 3.53 -6.62 18.21
CA THR A 50 2.13 -7.02 17.97
C THR A 50 1.70 -6.86 16.51
N PHE A 51 2.57 -6.42 15.59
CA PHE A 51 2.17 -6.08 14.22
C PHE A 51 1.45 -7.26 13.53
N THR A 52 2.08 -8.42 13.46
CA THR A 52 1.52 -9.61 12.81
C THR A 52 0.35 -10.24 13.55
N THR A 53 0.08 -9.84 14.81
CA THR A 53 -1.14 -10.23 15.52
C THR A 53 -2.38 -9.62 14.88
N TYR A 54 -2.26 -8.41 14.33
CA TYR A 54 -3.41 -7.66 13.81
C TYR A 54 -3.39 -7.45 12.30
N TRP A 55 -2.20 -7.29 11.70
CA TRP A 55 -2.06 -6.77 10.34
C TRP A 55 -1.35 -7.76 9.43
N ASN A 56 -1.82 -7.84 8.17
CA ASN A 56 -1.28 -8.72 7.14
C ASN A 56 -0.84 -8.00 5.86
N GLN A 57 -0.62 -6.68 5.93
CA GLN A 57 0.02 -5.84 4.91
C GLN A 57 0.77 -4.71 5.61
N VAL A 58 1.89 -4.26 5.06
CA VAL A 58 2.72 -3.19 5.63
C VAL A 58 2.94 -2.05 4.64
N THR A 59 2.89 -0.81 5.16
CA THR A 59 3.27 0.42 4.45
C THR A 59 4.27 1.18 5.31
N PRO A 60 5.45 1.58 4.81
CA PRO A 60 6.33 2.51 5.53
C PRO A 60 5.65 3.88 5.59
N GLU A 61 5.43 4.40 6.81
CA GLU A 61 4.73 5.67 6.99
C GLU A 61 5.53 6.85 6.42
N ASN A 62 6.82 6.93 6.79
CA ASN A 62 7.72 8.02 6.37
C ASN A 62 8.98 7.53 5.66
N ASP A 63 9.45 6.32 5.99
CA ASP A 63 10.77 5.83 5.60
C ASP A 63 10.92 5.57 4.09
N GLY A 64 9.82 5.53 3.33
CA GLY A 64 9.80 5.42 1.86
C GLY A 64 9.67 6.74 1.11
N LYS A 65 9.61 7.88 1.81
CA LYS A 65 9.47 9.21 1.20
C LYS A 65 10.83 9.75 0.77
N TRP A 66 10.90 10.32 -0.44
CA TRP A 66 12.17 10.73 -1.04
C TRP A 66 12.98 11.68 -0.15
N GLY A 67 12.36 12.73 0.41
CA GLY A 67 13.06 13.68 1.28
C GLY A 67 13.58 13.09 2.59
N VAL A 68 13.04 11.92 3.02
CA VAL A 68 13.55 11.17 4.18
C VAL A 68 14.75 10.31 3.77
N VAL A 69 14.66 9.65 2.63
CA VAL A 69 15.72 8.78 2.12
C VAL A 69 16.93 9.59 1.63
N GLU A 70 16.68 10.70 0.92
CA GLU A 70 17.73 11.55 0.34
C GLU A 70 17.63 12.99 0.84
N ALA A 71 17.75 13.18 2.14
CA ALA A 71 17.78 14.51 2.75
C ALA A 71 18.94 15.37 2.24
N THR A 72 20.06 14.75 1.87
CA THR A 72 21.23 15.38 1.24
C THR A 72 21.44 14.76 -0.14
N ARG A 73 21.55 15.60 -1.17
CA ARG A 73 21.74 15.19 -2.56
C ARG A 73 22.89 14.18 -2.72
N GLY A 74 22.62 13.06 -3.38
CA GLY A 74 23.57 11.99 -3.62
C GLY A 74 23.86 11.11 -2.40
N THR A 75 23.14 11.29 -1.28
CA THR A 75 23.33 10.49 -0.06
C THR A 75 22.03 9.79 0.31
N MET A 76 21.90 8.54 -0.13
CA MET A 76 20.74 7.71 0.15
C MET A 76 20.84 7.01 1.51
N ASN A 77 19.86 7.20 2.39
CA ASN A 77 19.71 6.49 3.66
C ASN A 77 18.53 5.51 3.59
N TRP A 78 18.81 4.27 3.26
CA TRP A 78 17.81 3.21 3.13
C TRP A 78 17.59 2.40 4.41
N ALA A 79 18.36 2.65 5.49
CA ALA A 79 18.46 1.76 6.64
C ALA A 79 17.09 1.38 7.26
N ASN A 80 16.24 2.37 7.52
CA ASN A 80 14.92 2.10 8.09
C ASN A 80 14.00 1.39 7.11
N LEU A 81 14.02 1.79 5.85
CA LEU A 81 13.19 1.16 4.82
C LEU A 81 13.63 -0.28 4.56
N ASP A 82 14.94 -0.56 4.53
CA ASP A 82 15.46 -1.94 4.46
C ASP A 82 14.94 -2.80 5.60
N ALA A 83 15.00 -2.29 6.84
CA ALA A 83 14.53 -3.02 8.00
C ALA A 83 13.02 -3.35 7.92
N ILE A 84 12.19 -2.42 7.39
CA ILE A 84 10.76 -2.67 7.15
C ILE A 84 10.57 -3.76 6.09
N TYR A 85 11.30 -3.70 4.97
CA TYR A 85 11.22 -4.72 3.92
C TYR A 85 11.72 -6.09 4.39
N ASP A 86 12.75 -6.15 5.22
CA ASP A 86 13.27 -7.41 5.78
C ASP A 86 12.28 -8.01 6.78
N TYR A 87 11.67 -7.17 7.63
CA TYR A 87 10.57 -7.61 8.49
C TYR A 87 9.38 -8.16 7.68
N ALA A 88 8.97 -7.44 6.63
CA ALA A 88 7.89 -7.87 5.77
C ALA A 88 8.20 -9.20 5.07
N GLY A 89 9.41 -9.36 4.55
CA GLY A 89 9.87 -10.61 3.92
C GLY A 89 9.88 -11.79 4.88
N THR A 90 10.38 -11.59 6.11
CA THR A 90 10.39 -12.63 7.15
C THR A 90 8.99 -13.09 7.54
N ASN A 91 8.00 -12.19 7.50
CA ASN A 91 6.62 -12.47 7.89
C ASN A 91 5.67 -12.69 6.68
N ASN A 92 6.19 -12.75 5.45
CA ASN A 92 5.43 -12.92 4.21
C ASN A 92 4.33 -11.85 4.03
N LEU A 93 4.62 -10.61 4.39
CA LEU A 93 3.68 -9.49 4.28
C LEU A 93 3.89 -8.76 2.94
N PRO A 94 2.83 -8.48 2.17
CA PRO A 94 2.93 -7.59 1.02
C PRO A 94 3.25 -6.17 1.47
N VAL A 95 4.21 -5.54 0.78
CA VAL A 95 4.63 -4.16 1.05
C VAL A 95 4.01 -3.22 0.01
N ARG A 96 3.48 -2.07 0.48
CA ARG A 96 3.19 -0.91 -0.35
C ARG A 96 4.31 0.09 -0.21
N PHE A 97 5.02 0.39 -1.28
CA PHE A 97 6.00 1.48 -1.33
C PHE A 97 5.26 2.82 -1.31
N HIS A 98 5.48 3.63 -0.31
CA HIS A 98 4.87 4.95 -0.13
C HIS A 98 5.97 5.97 0.09
N THR A 99 6.24 6.86 -0.84
CA THR A 99 5.68 7.11 -2.17
C THR A 99 6.78 7.63 -3.10
N LEU A 100 6.65 7.45 -4.42
CA LEU A 100 7.70 7.87 -5.36
C LEU A 100 7.65 9.37 -5.65
N VAL A 101 6.48 9.93 -6.00
CA VAL A 101 6.31 11.31 -6.44
C VAL A 101 5.22 12.00 -5.60
N TRP A 102 5.61 13.06 -4.90
CA TRP A 102 4.71 13.83 -4.04
C TRP A 102 5.26 15.24 -3.81
N GLY A 103 4.37 16.23 -3.67
CA GLY A 103 4.74 17.62 -3.43
C GLY A 103 5.14 17.93 -1.99
N GLN A 104 4.82 17.05 -1.04
CA GLN A 104 5.29 17.17 0.34
C GLN A 104 6.41 16.18 0.62
N GLN A 105 7.22 16.46 1.64
CA GLN A 105 8.38 15.64 2.02
C GLN A 105 9.29 15.24 0.82
N GLN A 106 9.30 16.08 -0.25
CA GLN A 106 10.32 16.02 -1.31
C GLN A 106 11.64 16.59 -0.78
N PRO A 107 12.81 16.22 -1.39
CA PRO A 107 14.09 16.79 -0.96
C PRO A 107 14.12 18.31 -1.09
N ALA A 108 14.51 19.00 -0.02
CA ALA A 108 14.53 20.48 0.00
C ALA A 108 15.50 21.09 -1.02
N TRP A 109 16.58 20.37 -1.35
CA TRP A 109 17.62 20.80 -2.30
C TRP A 109 17.14 20.76 -3.76
N LEU A 110 16.10 20.00 -4.09
CA LEU A 110 15.68 19.71 -5.46
C LEU A 110 15.19 20.97 -6.20
N SER A 111 14.42 21.82 -5.52
CA SER A 111 13.84 23.03 -6.13
C SER A 111 14.87 24.08 -6.55
N ALA A 112 16.08 24.01 -6.03
CA ALA A 112 17.17 24.92 -6.40
C ALA A 112 17.89 24.52 -7.70
N LEU A 113 17.60 23.34 -8.25
CA LEU A 113 18.25 22.84 -9.45
C LEU A 113 17.56 23.34 -10.73
N PRO A 114 18.30 23.44 -11.85
CA PRO A 114 17.69 23.62 -13.19
C PRO A 114 16.73 22.48 -13.53
N ALA A 115 15.73 22.75 -14.36
CA ALA A 115 14.68 21.77 -14.69
C ALA A 115 15.23 20.44 -15.26
N ALA A 116 16.27 20.49 -16.11
CA ALA A 116 16.89 19.27 -16.66
C ALA A 116 17.53 18.41 -15.55
N ASP A 117 18.16 19.06 -14.57
CA ASP A 117 18.75 18.36 -13.42
C ASP A 117 17.66 17.81 -12.50
N GLN A 118 16.57 18.57 -12.26
CA GLN A 118 15.42 18.04 -11.50
C GLN A 118 14.87 16.76 -12.13
N GLN A 119 14.68 16.73 -13.45
CA GLN A 119 14.20 15.54 -14.16
C GLN A 119 15.18 14.37 -14.00
N ALA A 120 16.48 14.63 -14.10
CA ALA A 120 17.51 13.60 -13.94
C ALA A 120 17.47 13.00 -12.51
N GLU A 121 17.35 13.84 -11.48
CA GLU A 121 17.27 13.39 -10.07
C GLU A 121 16.00 12.56 -9.81
N VAL A 122 14.83 12.99 -10.31
CA VAL A 122 13.59 12.19 -10.16
C VAL A 122 13.72 10.84 -10.87
N THR A 123 14.34 10.81 -12.05
CA THR A 123 14.59 9.57 -12.79
C THR A 123 15.50 8.63 -11.98
N ASP A 124 16.59 9.17 -11.44
CA ASP A 124 17.55 8.40 -10.62
C ASP A 124 16.90 7.88 -9.32
N TRP A 125 16.14 8.73 -8.60
CA TRP A 125 15.37 8.31 -7.42
C TRP A 125 14.48 7.11 -7.70
N ILE A 126 13.63 7.19 -8.75
CA ILE A 126 12.73 6.11 -9.11
C ILE A 126 13.49 4.83 -9.49
N ALA A 127 14.59 4.99 -10.25
CA ALA A 127 15.44 3.88 -10.67
C ALA A 127 16.12 3.19 -9.48
N GLN A 128 16.69 3.95 -8.53
CA GLN A 128 17.34 3.42 -7.34
C GLN A 128 16.33 2.71 -6.42
N ALA A 129 15.15 3.30 -6.20
CA ALA A 129 14.08 2.66 -5.44
C ALA A 129 13.65 1.34 -6.09
N GLY A 130 13.47 1.32 -7.41
CA GLY A 130 13.12 0.12 -8.17
C GLY A 130 14.19 -0.95 -8.15
N ALA A 131 15.47 -0.57 -8.32
CA ALA A 131 16.60 -1.50 -8.25
C ALA A 131 16.70 -2.18 -6.87
N ARG A 132 16.38 -1.44 -5.80
CA ARG A 132 16.46 -1.96 -4.43
C ARG A 132 15.24 -2.79 -4.01
N TYR A 133 14.04 -2.36 -4.35
CA TYR A 133 12.79 -2.90 -3.82
C TYR A 133 11.86 -3.49 -4.87
N GLY A 134 12.10 -3.32 -6.16
CA GLY A 134 11.15 -3.65 -7.22
C GLY A 134 10.68 -5.11 -7.22
N SER A 135 11.56 -6.06 -6.84
CA SER A 135 11.20 -7.48 -6.74
C SER A 135 10.46 -7.86 -5.45
N ARG A 136 10.44 -6.97 -4.45
CA ARG A 136 9.89 -7.20 -3.10
C ARG A 136 8.62 -6.38 -2.84
N THR A 137 8.21 -5.54 -3.80
CA THR A 137 7.10 -4.58 -3.64
C THR A 137 5.83 -5.14 -4.29
N ALA A 138 4.74 -5.17 -3.54
CA ALA A 138 3.44 -5.58 -4.05
C ALA A 138 2.65 -4.42 -4.66
N PHE A 139 2.74 -3.23 -4.06
CA PHE A 139 2.03 -2.02 -4.48
C PHE A 139 2.98 -0.82 -4.45
N VAL A 140 2.79 0.13 -5.35
CA VAL A 140 3.53 1.40 -5.36
C VAL A 140 2.56 2.56 -5.46
N ASP A 141 2.57 3.45 -4.47
CA ASP A 141 1.97 4.77 -4.59
C ASP A 141 2.89 5.61 -5.48
N VAL A 142 2.63 5.59 -6.80
CA VAL A 142 3.49 6.26 -7.79
C VAL A 142 3.41 7.76 -7.64
N VAL A 143 2.18 8.28 -7.60
CA VAL A 143 1.91 9.69 -7.35
C VAL A 143 0.95 9.80 -6.19
N ASN A 144 1.37 10.49 -5.15
CA ASN A 144 0.55 10.82 -4.00
C ASN A 144 0.01 12.24 -4.14
N GLU A 145 -1.31 12.39 -3.93
CA GLU A 145 -2.04 13.66 -3.86
C GLU A 145 -1.93 14.54 -5.13
N PRO A 146 -2.14 13.98 -6.32
CA PRO A 146 -2.00 14.74 -7.56
C PRO A 146 -2.97 15.92 -7.69
N LEU A 147 -4.13 15.86 -7.03
CA LEU A 147 -5.13 16.92 -7.09
C LEU A 147 -4.83 18.08 -6.14
N HIS A 148 -4.09 17.84 -5.05
CA HIS A 148 -3.91 18.79 -3.97
C HIS A 148 -2.47 19.23 -3.75
N ASN A 149 -1.51 18.33 -3.92
CA ASN A 149 -0.10 18.56 -3.60
C ASN A 149 0.84 18.12 -4.74
N PRO A 150 0.74 18.72 -5.94
CA PRO A 150 1.67 18.43 -7.03
C PRO A 150 3.10 18.81 -6.61
N PRO A 151 4.13 18.04 -7.04
CA PRO A 151 5.50 18.32 -6.66
C PRO A 151 6.02 19.61 -7.29
N ALA A 152 6.95 20.29 -6.62
CA ALA A 152 7.56 21.52 -7.11
C ALA A 152 8.26 21.33 -8.47
N TYR A 153 8.72 20.11 -8.76
CA TYR A 153 9.38 19.72 -9.99
C TYR A 153 8.43 19.20 -11.10
N ALA A 154 7.10 19.30 -10.90
CA ALA A 154 6.13 18.80 -11.89
C ALA A 154 6.39 19.36 -13.30
N ALA A 155 6.75 20.64 -13.42
CA ALA A 155 7.07 21.27 -14.70
C ALA A 155 8.29 20.62 -15.39
N ALA A 156 9.29 20.18 -14.63
CA ALA A 156 10.50 19.54 -15.15
C ALA A 156 10.23 18.15 -15.73
N ILE A 157 9.19 17.46 -15.26
CA ILE A 157 8.84 16.09 -15.69
C ILE A 157 7.60 16.05 -16.60
N GLY A 158 7.33 17.13 -17.33
CA GLY A 158 6.26 17.21 -18.33
C GLY A 158 5.16 18.23 -18.03
N GLY A 159 5.05 18.72 -16.80
CA GLY A 159 4.04 19.70 -16.41
C GLY A 159 2.62 19.24 -16.69
N THR A 160 1.73 20.19 -16.98
CA THR A 160 0.36 19.87 -17.38
C THR A 160 0.29 19.27 -18.79
N GLY A 161 1.21 19.68 -19.68
CA GLY A 161 1.31 19.23 -21.05
C GLY A 161 0.00 19.31 -21.82
N SER A 162 -0.20 18.37 -22.75
CA SER A 162 -1.41 18.32 -23.59
C SER A 162 -2.62 17.68 -22.91
N THR A 163 -2.40 16.90 -21.87
CA THR A 163 -3.47 16.16 -21.16
C THR A 163 -3.94 16.82 -19.87
N GLY A 164 -3.22 17.83 -19.40
CA GLY A 164 -3.36 18.39 -18.05
C GLY A 164 -2.57 17.62 -17.00
N TRP A 165 -2.05 16.42 -17.32
CA TRP A 165 -1.46 15.47 -16.39
C TRP A 165 -0.20 14.80 -16.93
N ASP A 166 0.53 15.43 -17.85
CA ASP A 166 1.69 14.80 -18.50
C ASP A 166 2.79 14.43 -17.49
N TRP A 167 2.97 15.21 -16.42
CA TRP A 167 3.88 14.87 -15.32
C TRP A 167 3.48 13.58 -14.56
N VAL A 168 2.17 13.33 -14.40
CA VAL A 168 1.67 12.09 -13.78
C VAL A 168 1.92 10.90 -14.70
N ILE A 169 1.61 11.08 -16.00
CA ILE A 169 1.84 10.04 -17.01
C ILE A 169 3.33 9.67 -17.07
N TRP A 170 4.21 10.67 -17.06
CA TRP A 170 5.65 10.47 -17.04
C TRP A 170 6.08 9.68 -15.79
N SER A 171 5.60 10.07 -14.61
CA SER A 171 5.91 9.39 -13.35
C SER A 171 5.51 7.91 -13.38
N PHE A 172 4.31 7.60 -13.87
CA PHE A 172 3.84 6.22 -14.01
C PHE A 172 4.66 5.43 -15.04
N ALA A 173 5.09 6.04 -16.14
CA ALA A 173 5.95 5.38 -17.12
C ALA A 173 7.33 5.01 -16.53
N GLN A 174 7.94 5.91 -15.74
CA GLN A 174 9.17 5.61 -15.02
C GLN A 174 8.97 4.50 -13.97
N ALA A 175 7.90 4.60 -13.19
CA ALA A 175 7.58 3.60 -12.18
C ALA A 175 7.32 2.21 -12.78
N ARG A 176 6.65 2.12 -13.94
CA ARG A 176 6.43 0.84 -14.62
C ARG A 176 7.74 0.17 -15.04
N ALA A 177 8.72 0.95 -15.49
CA ALA A 177 10.04 0.43 -15.84
C ALA A 177 10.81 -0.05 -14.59
N ALA A 178 10.70 0.68 -13.47
CA ALA A 178 11.42 0.39 -12.22
C ALA A 178 10.75 -0.73 -11.37
N PHE A 179 9.42 -0.85 -11.43
CA PHE A 179 8.62 -1.81 -10.67
C PHE A 179 7.71 -2.65 -11.59
N PRO A 180 8.26 -3.49 -12.48
CA PRO A 180 7.50 -4.16 -13.53
C PRO A 180 6.42 -5.12 -13.00
N ASN A 181 6.61 -5.67 -11.80
CA ASN A 181 5.73 -6.67 -11.21
C ASN A 181 4.80 -6.12 -10.11
N ALA A 182 5.03 -4.89 -9.66
CA ALA A 182 4.19 -4.26 -8.65
C ALA A 182 2.90 -3.69 -9.25
N LYS A 183 1.86 -3.61 -8.44
CA LYS A 183 0.64 -2.87 -8.79
C LYS A 183 0.89 -1.37 -8.60
N LEU A 184 0.84 -0.63 -9.69
CA LEU A 184 1.02 0.82 -9.68
C LEU A 184 -0.30 1.53 -9.39
N GLN A 185 -0.26 2.51 -8.49
CA GLN A 185 -1.44 3.12 -7.90
C GLN A 185 -1.29 4.64 -7.81
N LEU A 186 -2.38 5.36 -8.07
CA LEU A 186 -2.59 6.73 -7.59
C LEU A 186 -3.02 6.67 -6.12
N ASN A 187 -2.68 7.66 -5.32
CA ASN A 187 -3.18 7.80 -3.95
C ASN A 187 -3.61 9.25 -3.68
N GLU A 188 -4.78 9.46 -3.02
CA GLU A 188 -5.33 10.80 -2.84
C GLU A 188 -6.22 10.89 -1.60
N TYR A 189 -6.21 12.07 -0.94
CA TYR A 189 -7.16 12.42 0.11
C TYR A 189 -8.34 13.25 -0.45
N GLY A 190 -9.37 13.49 0.37
CA GLY A 190 -10.50 14.32 -0.04
C GLY A 190 -11.43 13.67 -1.07
N ILE A 191 -11.17 12.41 -1.44
CA ILE A 191 -11.97 11.69 -2.43
C ILE A 191 -13.27 11.18 -1.80
N ILE A 192 -13.19 10.50 -0.65
CA ILE A 192 -14.33 9.76 -0.05
C ILE A 192 -15.52 10.65 0.35
N ASN A 193 -15.33 11.94 0.49
CA ASN A 193 -16.35 12.91 0.92
C ASN A 193 -16.73 13.93 -0.16
N ASP A 194 -16.09 13.92 -1.34
CA ASP A 194 -16.31 14.89 -2.42
C ASP A 194 -16.50 14.20 -3.78
N PRO A 195 -17.76 14.03 -4.25
CA PRO A 195 -18.03 13.44 -5.57
C PRO A 195 -17.43 14.23 -6.75
N ASN A 196 -17.20 15.55 -6.61
CA ASN A 196 -16.58 16.35 -7.67
C ASN A 196 -15.07 16.06 -7.78
N ALA A 197 -14.38 16.01 -6.65
CA ALA A 197 -12.98 15.59 -6.62
C ALA A 197 -12.85 14.15 -7.13
N THR A 198 -13.74 13.25 -6.74
CA THR A 198 -13.82 11.88 -7.25
C THR A 198 -13.96 11.84 -8.77
N GLY A 199 -14.81 12.70 -9.36
CA GLY A 199 -14.96 12.77 -10.82
C GLY A 199 -13.65 13.11 -11.54
N LYS A 200 -12.89 14.07 -11.05
CA LYS A 200 -11.56 14.41 -11.59
C LYS A 200 -10.56 13.25 -11.41
N TYR A 201 -10.61 12.60 -10.27
CA TYR A 201 -9.73 11.48 -9.97
C TYR A 201 -10.01 10.26 -10.87
N VAL A 202 -11.30 9.97 -11.15
CA VAL A 202 -11.72 8.95 -12.13
C VAL A 202 -11.23 9.29 -13.53
N GLN A 203 -11.31 10.55 -13.96
CA GLN A 203 -10.78 10.99 -15.27
C GLN A 203 -9.28 10.73 -15.38
N LEU A 204 -8.51 11.08 -14.34
CA LEU A 204 -7.07 10.82 -14.30
C LEU A 204 -6.75 9.32 -14.30
N ALA A 205 -7.46 8.52 -13.50
CA ALA A 205 -7.29 7.07 -13.47
C ALA A 205 -7.58 6.44 -14.84
N ASN A 206 -8.65 6.85 -15.52
CA ASN A 206 -8.99 6.39 -16.87
C ASN A 206 -7.95 6.82 -17.91
N LEU A 207 -7.38 8.02 -17.78
CA LEU A 207 -6.30 8.51 -18.64
C LEU A 207 -5.05 7.62 -18.56
N LEU A 208 -4.68 7.20 -17.35
CA LEU A 208 -3.56 6.28 -17.08
C LEU A 208 -3.89 4.84 -17.52
N LYS A 209 -5.13 4.39 -17.26
CA LYS A 209 -5.60 3.06 -17.66
C LYS A 209 -5.59 2.87 -19.18
N ALA A 210 -6.02 3.88 -19.94
CA ALA A 210 -5.99 3.85 -21.40
C ALA A 210 -4.55 3.71 -21.97
N ARG A 211 -3.53 3.98 -21.16
CA ARG A 211 -2.11 3.83 -21.50
C ARG A 211 -1.48 2.57 -20.91
N GLY A 212 -2.24 1.75 -20.19
CA GLY A 212 -1.72 0.56 -19.51
C GLY A 212 -0.75 0.86 -18.34
N LEU A 213 -0.84 2.04 -17.73
CA LEU A 213 0.11 2.52 -16.75
C LEU A 213 -0.32 2.28 -15.30
N ILE A 214 -1.62 2.16 -15.00
CA ILE A 214 -2.17 2.04 -13.65
C ILE A 214 -2.84 0.68 -13.44
N ASP A 215 -2.69 0.12 -12.24
CA ASP A 215 -3.28 -1.18 -11.87
C ASP A 215 -4.34 -1.06 -10.76
N SER A 216 -4.35 0.03 -9.99
CA SER A 216 -5.27 0.22 -8.86
C SER A 216 -5.43 1.70 -8.49
N ILE A 217 -6.47 1.98 -7.68
CA ILE A 217 -6.77 3.30 -7.14
C ILE A 217 -6.63 3.26 -5.62
N GLY A 218 -5.84 4.17 -5.04
CA GLY A 218 -5.73 4.41 -3.61
C GLY A 218 -6.61 5.59 -3.19
N ILE A 219 -7.30 5.45 -2.08
CA ILE A 219 -8.01 6.53 -1.37
C ILE A 219 -7.58 6.53 0.09
N GLN A 220 -7.09 7.67 0.58
CA GLN A 220 -6.49 7.73 1.91
C GLN A 220 -7.50 7.46 3.04
N CYS A 221 -8.65 8.11 3.01
CA CYS A 221 -9.69 7.98 4.03
C CYS A 221 -9.26 8.43 5.44
N HIS A 222 -8.44 9.49 5.52
CA HIS A 222 -8.11 10.12 6.80
C HIS A 222 -9.34 10.70 7.51
N TYR A 223 -9.29 10.76 8.83
CA TYR A 223 -10.39 11.19 9.71
C TYR A 223 -11.02 12.52 9.28
N PHE A 224 -10.24 13.51 8.88
CA PHE A 224 -10.74 14.85 8.52
C PHE A 224 -11.62 14.85 7.25
N ASN A 225 -11.55 13.84 6.41
CA ASN A 225 -12.44 13.60 5.27
C ASN A 225 -13.50 12.55 5.60
N LEU A 226 -13.09 11.38 6.13
CA LEU A 226 -13.96 10.25 6.36
C LEU A 226 -15.05 10.53 7.38
N GLU A 227 -14.73 11.24 8.46
CA GLU A 227 -15.71 11.59 9.51
C GLU A 227 -16.80 12.55 9.00
N ARG A 228 -16.51 13.35 7.98
CA ARG A 228 -17.45 14.28 7.35
C ARG A 228 -18.33 13.63 6.27
N ALA A 229 -17.91 12.48 5.74
CA ALA A 229 -18.64 11.78 4.71
C ALA A 229 -19.87 11.08 5.30
N SER A 230 -21.06 11.29 4.73
CA SER A 230 -22.21 10.45 5.04
C SER A 230 -22.01 9.05 4.43
N VAL A 231 -22.66 8.03 5.01
CA VAL A 231 -22.65 6.67 4.44
C VAL A 231 -23.15 6.66 2.99
N SER A 232 -24.17 7.47 2.67
CA SER A 232 -24.66 7.60 1.30
C SER A 232 -23.63 8.21 0.36
N THR A 233 -22.93 9.27 0.78
CA THR A 233 -21.85 9.88 0.00
C THR A 233 -20.71 8.88 -0.24
N MET A 234 -20.30 8.14 0.80
CA MET A 234 -19.25 7.12 0.67
C MET A 234 -19.62 6.06 -0.37
N ARG A 235 -20.85 5.55 -0.35
CA ARG A 235 -21.35 4.58 -1.34
C ARG A 235 -21.31 5.17 -2.75
N THR A 236 -21.86 6.36 -2.95
CA THR A 236 -21.84 7.06 -4.24
C THR A 236 -20.43 7.21 -4.79
N VAL A 237 -19.49 7.62 -3.94
CA VAL A 237 -18.08 7.80 -4.33
C VAL A 237 -17.42 6.47 -4.69
N LEU A 238 -17.63 5.43 -3.89
CA LEU A 238 -17.07 4.10 -4.19
C LEU A 238 -17.64 3.52 -5.48
N ASP A 239 -18.95 3.66 -5.72
CA ASP A 239 -19.58 3.26 -6.97
C ASP A 239 -19.02 4.04 -8.17
N GLN A 240 -18.78 5.35 -8.01
CA GLN A 240 -18.16 6.19 -9.04
C GLN A 240 -16.72 5.75 -9.34
N LEU A 241 -15.90 5.47 -8.34
CA LEU A 241 -14.55 4.93 -8.51
C LEU A 241 -14.58 3.55 -9.19
N ALA A 242 -15.54 2.69 -8.82
CA ALA A 242 -15.69 1.36 -9.40
C ALA A 242 -15.98 1.38 -10.91
N THR A 243 -16.51 2.49 -11.46
CA THR A 243 -16.71 2.64 -12.92
C THR A 243 -15.41 2.54 -13.73
N THR A 244 -14.26 2.79 -13.11
CA THR A 244 -12.94 2.59 -13.74
C THR A 244 -12.63 1.13 -14.01
N GLY A 245 -13.29 0.19 -13.32
CA GLY A 245 -12.96 -1.23 -13.34
C GLY A 245 -11.60 -1.57 -12.71
N LEU A 246 -10.99 -0.62 -11.98
CA LEU A 246 -9.76 -0.84 -11.21
C LEU A 246 -10.12 -1.23 -9.77
N PRO A 247 -9.35 -2.12 -9.12
CA PRO A 247 -9.50 -2.36 -7.69
C PRO A 247 -9.19 -1.10 -6.89
N ILE A 248 -9.97 -0.88 -5.82
CA ILE A 248 -9.82 0.25 -4.91
C ILE A 248 -9.11 -0.25 -3.64
N TYR A 249 -8.11 0.48 -3.18
CA TYR A 249 -7.50 0.27 -1.87
C TYR A 249 -7.76 1.49 -0.98
N VAL A 250 -8.24 1.24 0.23
CA VAL A 250 -8.23 2.24 1.31
C VAL A 250 -6.81 2.21 1.89
N THR A 251 -6.11 3.33 1.82
CA THR A 251 -4.65 3.34 1.96
C THR A 251 -4.15 3.86 3.30
N GLU A 252 -4.93 4.71 3.99
CA GLU A 252 -4.46 5.49 5.14
C GLU A 252 -5.59 5.76 6.17
N LEU A 253 -6.46 4.77 6.37
CA LEU A 253 -7.64 4.93 7.21
C LEU A 253 -7.25 5.21 8.66
N ASP A 254 -7.79 6.29 9.18
CA ASP A 254 -7.80 6.59 10.60
C ASP A 254 -9.15 7.24 11.02
N LEU A 255 -9.55 7.01 12.26
CA LEU A 255 -10.72 7.62 12.89
C LEU A 255 -10.37 7.97 14.32
N THR A 256 -10.77 9.16 14.74
CA THR A 256 -10.33 9.76 16.01
C THR A 256 -11.44 9.78 17.05
N GLY A 257 -11.07 9.85 18.32
CA GLY A 257 -12.03 10.08 19.41
C GLY A 257 -11.72 9.38 20.72
N THR A 258 -12.59 9.56 21.70
CA THR A 258 -12.63 8.71 22.89
C THR A 258 -13.01 7.30 22.49
N ASP A 259 -12.86 6.32 23.37
CA ASP A 259 -13.15 4.91 23.09
C ASP A 259 -14.53 4.69 22.47
N ASN A 260 -15.57 5.24 23.08
CA ASN A 260 -16.94 5.11 22.58
C ASN A 260 -17.17 5.85 21.26
N THR A 261 -16.59 7.06 21.14
CA THR A 261 -16.73 7.86 19.91
C THR A 261 -16.00 7.21 18.74
N GLN A 262 -14.78 6.75 18.96
CA GLN A 262 -13.99 6.06 17.93
C GLN A 262 -14.66 4.76 17.51
N LEU A 263 -15.12 3.93 18.47
CA LEU A 263 -15.88 2.71 18.19
C LEU A 263 -17.11 2.99 17.31
N SER A 264 -17.92 3.99 17.69
CA SER A 264 -19.11 4.35 16.92
C SER A 264 -18.77 4.74 15.48
N LYS A 265 -17.70 5.52 15.28
CA LYS A 265 -17.23 5.90 13.94
C LYS A 265 -16.76 4.69 13.12
N TYR A 266 -16.01 3.77 13.72
CA TYR A 266 -15.62 2.53 13.04
C TYR A 266 -16.83 1.68 12.66
N GLN A 267 -17.81 1.54 13.55
CA GLN A 267 -19.05 0.80 13.28
C GLN A 267 -19.88 1.42 12.14
N ASP A 268 -19.86 2.74 12.00
CA ASP A 268 -20.57 3.47 10.94
C ASP A 268 -19.85 3.42 9.59
N LYS A 269 -18.53 3.63 9.57
CA LYS A 269 -17.75 3.86 8.34
C LYS A 269 -17.07 2.62 7.77
N PHE A 270 -16.43 1.82 8.62
CA PHE A 270 -15.63 0.69 8.18
C PHE A 270 -16.43 -0.36 7.37
N PRO A 271 -17.67 -0.74 7.76
CA PRO A 271 -18.47 -1.66 6.97
C PRO A 271 -18.70 -1.20 5.52
N VAL A 272 -18.90 0.10 5.29
CA VAL A 272 -19.12 0.65 3.94
C VAL A 272 -17.90 0.42 3.05
N LEU A 273 -16.71 0.62 3.59
CA LEU A 273 -15.45 0.40 2.89
C LEU A 273 -15.16 -1.10 2.72
N TRP A 274 -15.25 -1.86 3.81
CA TRP A 274 -14.86 -3.28 3.84
C TRP A 274 -15.73 -4.17 2.96
N THR A 275 -17.04 -3.94 2.96
CA THR A 275 -17.99 -4.79 2.20
C THR A 275 -18.18 -4.36 0.76
N HIS A 276 -17.65 -3.20 0.34
CA HIS A 276 -17.79 -2.77 -1.04
C HIS A 276 -17.03 -3.71 -1.99
N PRO A 277 -17.66 -4.21 -3.08
CA PRO A 277 -17.07 -5.25 -3.92
C PRO A 277 -15.81 -4.80 -4.67
N ALA A 278 -15.67 -3.52 -4.99
CA ALA A 278 -14.50 -2.98 -5.66
C ALA A 278 -13.33 -2.68 -4.69
N VAL A 279 -13.55 -2.67 -3.38
CA VAL A 279 -12.49 -2.48 -2.38
C VAL A 279 -11.76 -3.81 -2.16
N ALA A 280 -10.46 -3.83 -2.43
CA ALA A 280 -9.62 -5.03 -2.40
C ALA A 280 -8.73 -5.13 -1.15
N GLY A 281 -8.65 -4.08 -0.35
CA GLY A 281 -7.89 -4.07 0.91
C GLY A 281 -7.99 -2.73 1.61
N VAL A 282 -7.69 -2.75 2.92
CA VAL A 282 -7.70 -1.57 3.78
C VAL A 282 -6.39 -1.52 4.56
N THR A 283 -5.75 -0.36 4.59
CA THR A 283 -4.59 -0.07 5.45
C THR A 283 -4.97 1.04 6.43
N LEU A 284 -4.76 0.80 7.73
CA LEU A 284 -4.91 1.80 8.76
C LEU A 284 -3.60 2.61 8.90
N TRP A 285 -3.72 3.86 9.35
CA TRP A 285 -2.58 4.77 9.42
C TRP A 285 -2.09 4.96 10.87
N GLY A 286 -1.61 3.86 11.45
CA GLY A 286 -1.13 3.78 12.84
C GLY A 286 -2.12 3.12 13.79
N TYR A 287 -1.62 2.59 14.91
CA TYR A 287 -2.46 1.95 15.93
C TYR A 287 -1.88 2.00 17.35
N GLU A 288 -0.58 2.27 17.49
CA GLU A 288 0.08 2.33 18.79
C GLU A 288 -0.16 3.68 19.47
N TYR A 289 -0.34 3.65 20.78
CA TYR A 289 -0.49 4.88 21.58
C TYR A 289 0.73 5.80 21.44
N GLY A 290 0.45 7.08 21.18
CA GLY A 290 1.46 8.13 21.04
C GLY A 290 2.36 8.03 19.80
N LYS A 291 2.07 7.10 18.86
CA LYS A 291 2.82 6.95 17.62
C LYS A 291 2.00 7.21 16.36
N THR A 292 0.73 7.55 16.49
CA THR A 292 -0.12 7.96 15.37
C THR A 292 0.12 9.43 15.02
N TRP A 293 0.08 9.76 13.73
CA TRP A 293 0.24 11.15 13.26
C TRP A 293 -0.87 12.08 13.75
N SER A 294 -2.05 11.56 14.04
CA SER A 294 -3.19 12.28 14.58
C SER A 294 -3.53 11.79 15.99
N ASN A 295 -3.72 12.73 16.91
CA ASN A 295 -4.11 12.40 18.28
C ASN A 295 -5.44 11.63 18.32
N ARG A 296 -5.52 10.62 19.17
CA ARG A 296 -6.70 9.78 19.38
C ARG A 296 -7.10 8.91 18.18
N ALA A 297 -6.18 8.69 17.22
CA ALA A 297 -6.36 7.72 16.14
C ALA A 297 -5.83 6.33 16.52
N GLU A 298 -5.03 6.22 17.57
CA GLU A 298 -4.51 4.96 18.10
C GLU A 298 -5.63 3.96 18.41
N LEU A 299 -5.32 2.68 18.28
CA LEU A 299 -6.21 1.55 18.58
C LEU A 299 -5.77 0.76 19.83
N LEU A 300 -4.62 1.12 20.39
CA LEU A 300 -4.13 0.62 21.68
C LEU A 300 -4.11 1.75 22.70
N HIS A 301 -4.38 1.40 23.97
CA HIS A 301 -4.12 2.28 25.11
C HIS A 301 -2.62 2.35 25.44
N ALA A 302 -2.24 3.28 26.31
CA ALA A 302 -0.85 3.47 26.73
C ALA A 302 -0.25 2.24 27.43
N ASP A 303 -1.07 1.40 28.03
CA ASP A 303 -0.69 0.13 28.67
C ASP A 303 -0.64 -1.05 27.68
N GLY A 304 -0.88 -0.80 26.39
CA GLY A 304 -0.89 -1.80 25.33
C GLY A 304 -2.20 -2.59 25.21
N THR A 305 -3.20 -2.31 26.03
CA THR A 305 -4.53 -2.96 25.92
C THR A 305 -5.29 -2.42 24.69
N GLU A 306 -6.12 -3.29 24.11
CA GLU A 306 -6.91 -2.95 22.91
C GLU A 306 -8.05 -1.98 23.25
N ARG A 307 -8.16 -0.90 22.49
CA ARG A 307 -9.33 -0.04 22.54
C ARG A 307 -10.58 -0.75 21.97
N PRO A 308 -11.79 -0.40 22.39
CA PRO A 308 -13.02 -1.03 21.91
C PRO A 308 -13.16 -1.07 20.38
N ALA A 309 -12.62 -0.09 19.66
CA ALA A 309 -12.62 -0.08 18.20
C ALA A 309 -11.80 -1.23 17.60
N LEU A 310 -10.62 -1.55 18.15
CA LEU A 310 -9.81 -2.68 17.69
C LEU A 310 -10.48 -4.03 18.03
N GLN A 311 -11.05 -4.17 19.22
CA GLN A 311 -11.79 -5.37 19.61
C GLN A 311 -12.97 -5.62 18.65
N TRP A 312 -13.70 -4.58 18.31
CA TRP A 312 -14.78 -4.66 17.35
C TRP A 312 -14.28 -5.01 15.93
N LEU A 313 -13.20 -4.37 15.44
CA LEU A 313 -12.60 -4.66 14.14
C LEU A 313 -12.22 -6.14 14.01
N LYS A 314 -11.60 -6.71 15.04
CA LYS A 314 -11.25 -8.15 15.08
C LYS A 314 -12.47 -9.03 14.86
N THR A 315 -13.55 -8.76 15.60
CA THR A 315 -14.78 -9.53 15.49
C THR A 315 -15.46 -9.34 14.14
N TYR A 316 -15.53 -8.09 13.66
CA TYR A 316 -16.20 -7.75 12.41
C TYR A 316 -15.49 -8.34 11.19
N VAL A 317 -14.17 -8.17 11.11
CA VAL A 317 -13.36 -8.69 10.00
C VAL A 317 -13.36 -10.22 9.96
N ALA A 318 -13.26 -10.89 11.11
CA ALA A 318 -13.35 -12.35 11.19
C ALA A 318 -14.70 -12.89 10.73
N ALA A 319 -15.78 -12.12 10.91
CA ALA A 319 -17.14 -12.52 10.49
C ALA A 319 -17.45 -12.22 9.02
N THR A 320 -16.71 -11.32 8.37
CA THR A 320 -17.04 -10.76 7.04
C THR A 320 -15.89 -10.85 6.03
N GLY A 321 -14.73 -11.35 6.42
CA GLY A 321 -13.51 -11.45 5.62
C GLY A 321 -13.35 -12.72 4.81
#